data_6ea7c0c312f4deda6011bfbc24231192
#
_entry.id   6ea7c0c312f4deda6011bfbc24231192
#
_cell.length_a   1.000
_cell.length_b   1.000
_cell.length_c   1.000
_cell.angle_alpha   90.00
_cell.angle_beta   90.00
_cell.angle_gamma   90.00
#
_symmetry.space_group_name_H-M   'P 1'
#
loop_
_entity.id
_entity.type
_entity.pdbx_description
1 polymer ?
#
loop_
_entity_poly.entity_id
_entity_poly.type
_entity_poly.pdbx_seq_one_letter_code
_entity_poly.pdbx_strand_id
1 'polypeptide(L)'
;MTEHAGPGPAPTLPHGRRPALRVVGGVAKAARPNPGTLAPDCTLNDQEQRHSAGLMRVNHVGEVMAQALYNSQARFAKSDEARAAFDKASREEEDHLAWCAQRLSELGSQPSFLNPLFYAG
;
A
#
# COMPACT_ATOMS: atom_id res chain seq x y z
N MET A 1 -28.80 3.20 -45.35
CA MET A 1 -27.58 3.83 -44.76
C MET A 1 -27.38 3.25 -43.38
N THR A 2 -26.51 2.26 -43.25
CA THR A 2 -26.13 1.68 -41.97
C THR A 2 -24.84 2.36 -41.55
N GLU A 3 -24.95 3.24 -40.54
CA GLU A 3 -23.79 3.85 -39.91
C GLU A 3 -23.03 2.75 -39.13
N HIS A 4 -21.85 2.42 -39.61
CA HIS A 4 -20.90 1.61 -38.87
C HIS A 4 -20.32 2.52 -37.75
N ALA A 5 -20.75 2.31 -36.53
CA ALA A 5 -20.05 2.84 -35.36
C ALA A 5 -18.65 2.23 -35.33
N GLY A 6 -17.63 3.07 -35.49
CA GLY A 6 -16.24 2.68 -35.38
C GLY A 6 -15.94 2.11 -33.99
N PRO A 7 -14.86 1.31 -33.84
CA PRO A 7 -14.48 0.75 -32.56
C PRO A 7 -14.29 1.88 -31.54
N GLY A 8 -14.99 1.77 -30.43
CA GLY A 8 -14.82 2.70 -29.30
C GLY A 8 -13.36 2.75 -28.82
N PRO A 9 -12.97 3.80 -28.11
CA PRO A 9 -11.59 3.97 -27.64
C PRO A 9 -11.17 2.73 -26.84
N ALA A 10 -9.99 2.23 -27.16
CA ALA A 10 -9.39 1.11 -26.45
C ALA A 10 -9.39 1.39 -24.95
N PRO A 11 -9.71 0.39 -24.10
CA PRO A 11 -9.68 0.58 -22.66
C PRO A 11 -8.28 1.05 -22.27
N THR A 12 -8.22 2.23 -21.68
CA THR A 12 -7.00 2.73 -21.05
C THR A 12 -6.60 1.72 -19.99
N LEU A 13 -5.47 1.07 -20.19
CA LEU A 13 -4.90 0.17 -19.20
C LEU A 13 -4.85 0.90 -17.86
N PRO A 14 -5.47 0.35 -16.81
CA PRO A 14 -5.40 0.98 -15.50
C PRO A 14 -3.94 1.17 -15.11
N HIS A 15 -3.65 2.25 -14.44
CA HIS A 15 -2.33 2.65 -13.95
C HIS A 15 -1.70 1.64 -12.96
N GLY A 16 -1.99 0.35 -13.13
CA GLY A 16 -1.80 -0.75 -12.19
C GLY A 16 -0.39 -1.29 -12.03
N ARG A 17 0.62 -0.74 -12.71
CA ARG A 17 2.02 -1.17 -12.49
C ARG A 17 2.74 -0.38 -11.41
N ARG A 18 2.13 0.69 -10.94
CA ARG A 18 2.80 1.65 -10.07
C ARG A 18 2.71 1.39 -8.57
N PRO A 19 1.66 0.70 -8.02
CA PRO A 19 1.61 0.48 -6.58
C PRO A 19 2.77 -0.37 -6.06
N ALA A 20 3.09 -1.48 -6.72
CA ALA A 20 4.17 -2.36 -6.31
C ALA A 20 5.54 -1.66 -6.31
N LEU A 21 5.85 -0.88 -7.37
CA LEU A 21 7.10 -0.12 -7.43
C LEU A 21 7.17 0.97 -6.35
N ARG A 22 6.04 1.61 -6.05
CA ARG A 22 5.98 2.61 -4.98
C ARG A 22 6.18 2.00 -3.61
N VAL A 23 5.62 0.83 -3.36
CA VAL A 23 5.80 0.11 -2.09
C VAL A 23 7.22 -0.39 -1.94
N VAL A 24 7.80 -0.99 -2.98
CA VAL A 24 9.19 -1.45 -3.00
C VAL A 24 10.16 -0.27 -2.84
N GLY A 25 9.87 0.88 -3.45
CA GLY A 25 10.66 2.11 -3.31
C GLY A 25 10.40 2.90 -2.03
N GLY A 26 9.49 2.47 -1.16
CA GLY A 26 9.13 3.19 0.06
C GLY A 26 8.35 4.50 -0.18
N VAL A 27 7.69 4.64 -1.33
CA VAL A 27 6.97 5.85 -1.77
C VAL A 27 5.45 5.66 -1.87
N ALA A 28 4.86 4.83 -1.01
CA ALA A 28 3.41 4.71 -0.92
C ALA A 28 2.79 6.06 -0.50
N LYS A 29 1.70 6.44 -1.16
CA LYS A 29 0.94 7.65 -0.84
C LYS A 29 -0.45 7.28 -0.35
N ALA A 30 -0.80 7.78 0.83
CA ALA A 30 -2.14 7.62 1.36
C ALA A 30 -3.16 8.45 0.56
N ALA A 31 -4.31 7.84 0.29
CA ALA A 31 -5.48 8.55 -0.24
C ALA A 31 -6.30 9.21 0.88
N ARG A 32 -6.20 8.68 2.11
CA ARG A 32 -6.90 9.18 3.30
C ARG A 32 -5.92 9.81 4.28
N PRO A 33 -6.35 10.83 5.08
CA PRO A 33 -5.53 11.39 6.13
C PRO A 33 -5.13 10.33 7.17
N ASN A 34 -3.92 10.43 7.70
CA ASN A 34 -3.47 9.55 8.77
C ASN A 34 -4.23 9.87 10.08
N PRO A 35 -5.03 8.92 10.61
CA PRO A 35 -5.81 9.14 11.83
C PRO A 35 -4.92 9.38 13.07
N GLY A 36 -3.68 8.90 13.04
CA GLY A 36 -2.72 9.12 14.12
C GLY A 36 -2.35 10.59 14.34
N THR A 37 -2.53 11.45 13.34
CA THR A 37 -2.26 12.89 13.47
C THR A 37 -3.25 13.62 14.38
N LEU A 38 -4.39 13.00 14.68
CA LEU A 38 -5.40 13.55 15.60
C LEU A 38 -5.11 13.22 17.07
N ALA A 39 -4.20 12.28 17.34
CA ALA A 39 -3.81 11.93 18.69
C ALA A 39 -2.63 12.80 19.17
N PRO A 40 -2.61 13.22 20.45
CA PRO A 40 -1.45 13.92 20.99
C PRO A 40 -0.23 12.99 20.96
N ASP A 41 0.91 13.52 20.53
CA ASP A 41 2.16 12.78 20.56
C ASP A 41 2.72 12.77 21.99
N CYS A 42 3.37 11.67 22.37
CA CYS A 42 4.04 11.55 23.65
C CYS A 42 5.56 11.54 23.46
N THR A 43 6.26 12.07 24.46
CA THR A 43 7.73 12.03 24.46
C THR A 43 8.21 10.61 24.77
N LEU A 44 8.97 10.02 23.85
CA LEU A 44 9.59 8.71 24.01
C LEU A 44 11.08 8.88 24.34
N ASN A 45 11.59 8.05 25.25
CA ASN A 45 13.02 7.92 25.45
C ASN A 45 13.66 7.10 24.30
N ASP A 46 14.98 7.07 24.22
CA ASP A 46 15.70 6.41 23.12
C ASP A 46 15.39 4.92 23.00
N GLN A 47 15.20 4.22 24.12
CA GLN A 47 14.87 2.80 24.14
C GLN A 47 13.44 2.56 23.64
N GLU A 48 12.48 3.33 24.11
CA GLU A 48 11.09 3.28 23.68
C GLU A 48 10.98 3.61 22.19
N GLN A 49 11.73 4.62 21.72
CA GLN A 49 11.75 5.01 20.33
C GLN A 49 12.28 3.88 19.43
N ARG A 50 13.37 3.23 19.82
CA ARG A 50 13.92 2.08 19.08
C ARG A 50 12.95 0.89 19.08
N HIS A 51 12.32 0.62 20.22
CA HIS A 51 11.34 -0.45 20.35
C HIS A 51 10.11 -0.18 19.45
N SER A 52 9.55 1.01 19.53
CA SER A 52 8.41 1.42 18.68
C SER A 52 8.76 1.37 17.20
N ALA A 53 9.95 1.81 16.81
CA ALA A 53 10.42 1.72 15.43
C ALA A 53 10.54 0.25 14.97
N GLY A 54 11.01 -0.65 15.83
CA GLY A 54 11.07 -2.08 15.55
C GLY A 54 9.69 -2.69 15.29
N LEU A 55 8.73 -2.40 16.16
CA LEU A 55 7.34 -2.85 15.99
C LEU A 55 6.71 -2.27 14.72
N MET A 56 6.96 -1.00 14.43
CA MET A 56 6.42 -0.36 13.23
C MET A 56 7.01 -0.93 11.95
N ARG A 57 8.30 -1.34 11.95
CA ARG A 57 8.89 -2.05 10.81
C ARG A 57 8.23 -3.41 10.57
N VAL A 58 7.91 -4.13 11.63
CA VAL A 58 7.17 -5.41 11.52
C VAL A 58 5.78 -5.17 10.92
N ASN A 59 5.06 -4.16 11.40
CA ASN A 59 3.77 -3.78 10.85
C ASN A 59 3.89 -3.42 9.36
N HIS A 60 4.85 -2.59 8.99
CA HIS A 60 5.06 -2.19 7.61
C HIS A 60 5.33 -3.39 6.69
N VAL A 61 6.13 -4.35 7.12
CA VAL A 61 6.36 -5.60 6.37
C VAL A 61 5.06 -6.39 6.21
N GLY A 62 4.26 -6.50 7.27
CA GLY A 62 2.94 -7.14 7.22
C GLY A 62 2.00 -6.50 6.21
N GLU A 63 1.95 -5.17 6.15
CA GLU A 63 1.13 -4.43 5.19
C GLU A 63 1.62 -4.63 3.75
N VAL A 64 2.94 -4.68 3.53
CA VAL A 64 3.52 -5.03 2.21
C VAL A 64 3.04 -6.40 1.75
N MET A 65 3.08 -7.39 2.63
CA MET A 65 2.62 -8.74 2.33
C MET A 65 1.11 -8.79 2.05
N ALA A 66 0.31 -8.08 2.85
CA ALA A 66 -1.14 -8.00 2.67
C ALA A 66 -1.49 -7.35 1.32
N GLN A 67 -0.84 -6.24 0.97
CA GLN A 67 -1.07 -5.58 -0.31
C GLN A 67 -0.70 -6.49 -1.49
N ALA A 68 0.42 -7.19 -1.43
CA ALA A 68 0.83 -8.14 -2.45
C ALA A 68 -0.21 -9.27 -2.62
N LEU A 69 -0.74 -9.79 -1.50
CA LEU A 69 -1.77 -10.81 -1.51
C LEU A 69 -3.07 -10.31 -2.15
N TYR A 70 -3.57 -9.15 -1.75
CA TYR A 70 -4.81 -8.59 -2.31
C TYR A 70 -4.67 -8.26 -3.80
N ASN A 71 -3.54 -7.71 -4.23
CA ASN A 71 -3.25 -7.48 -5.64
C ASN A 71 -3.26 -8.79 -6.45
N SER A 72 -2.67 -9.84 -5.90
CA SER A 72 -2.67 -11.17 -6.52
C SER A 72 -4.09 -11.73 -6.62
N GLN A 73 -4.85 -11.67 -5.52
CA GLN A 73 -6.24 -12.16 -5.50
C GLN A 73 -7.15 -11.38 -6.44
N ALA A 74 -6.99 -10.06 -6.55
CA ALA A 74 -7.73 -9.24 -7.52
C ALA A 74 -7.46 -9.68 -8.96
N ARG A 75 -6.20 -10.00 -9.28
CA ARG A 75 -5.78 -10.46 -10.62
C ARG A 75 -6.46 -11.77 -11.02
N PHE A 76 -6.64 -12.69 -10.09
CA PHE A 76 -7.21 -14.01 -10.33
C PHE A 76 -8.68 -14.15 -9.92
N ALA A 77 -9.32 -13.07 -9.51
CA ALA A 77 -10.72 -13.07 -9.11
C ALA A 77 -11.64 -13.48 -10.26
N LYS A 78 -12.59 -14.36 -9.97
CA LYS A 78 -13.52 -14.93 -10.98
C LYS A 78 -14.77 -14.09 -11.19
N SER A 79 -15.03 -13.11 -10.33
CA SER A 79 -16.16 -12.19 -10.44
C SER A 79 -15.70 -10.74 -10.34
N ASP A 80 -16.46 -9.83 -10.94
CA ASP A 80 -16.19 -8.40 -10.87
C ASP A 80 -16.35 -7.86 -9.44
N GLU A 81 -17.31 -8.41 -8.67
CA GLU A 81 -17.51 -8.06 -7.26
C GLU A 81 -16.30 -8.44 -6.41
N ALA A 82 -15.79 -9.66 -6.56
CA ALA A 82 -14.60 -10.12 -5.85
C ALA A 82 -13.37 -9.28 -6.23
N ARG A 83 -13.20 -8.98 -7.51
CA ARG A 83 -12.09 -8.12 -7.98
C ARG A 83 -12.17 -6.75 -7.37
N ALA A 84 -13.35 -6.11 -7.37
CA ALA A 84 -13.55 -4.79 -6.77
C ALA A 84 -13.26 -4.79 -5.27
N ALA A 85 -13.64 -5.85 -4.55
CA ALA A 85 -13.37 -5.98 -3.12
C ALA A 85 -11.86 -6.09 -2.83
N PHE A 86 -11.13 -6.91 -3.60
CA PHE A 86 -9.67 -7.04 -3.45
C PHE A 86 -8.92 -5.78 -3.85
N ASP A 87 -9.36 -5.09 -4.91
CA ASP A 87 -8.77 -3.81 -5.31
C ASP A 87 -8.98 -2.73 -4.23
N LYS A 88 -10.16 -2.71 -3.61
CA LYS A 88 -10.43 -1.80 -2.48
C LYS A 88 -9.53 -2.12 -1.30
N ALA A 89 -9.42 -3.39 -0.91
CA ALA A 89 -8.54 -3.82 0.18
C ALA A 89 -7.09 -3.44 -0.11
N SER A 90 -6.61 -3.64 -1.34
CA SER A 90 -5.26 -3.26 -1.73
C SER A 90 -5.00 -1.75 -1.60
N ARG A 91 -5.97 -0.91 -1.93
CA ARG A 91 -5.86 0.55 -1.75
C ARG A 91 -5.83 0.95 -0.28
N GLU A 92 -6.62 0.28 0.56
CA GLU A 92 -6.59 0.50 2.01
C GLU A 92 -5.24 0.12 2.62
N GLU A 93 -4.63 -0.97 2.15
CA GLU A 93 -3.28 -1.35 2.56
C GLU A 93 -2.22 -0.35 2.11
N GLU A 94 -2.38 0.30 0.95
CA GLU A 94 -1.48 1.39 0.52
C GLU A 94 -1.53 2.58 1.50
N ASP A 95 -2.70 2.92 2.01
CA ASP A 95 -2.84 3.94 3.06
C ASP A 95 -2.09 3.53 4.34
N HIS A 96 -2.27 2.28 4.78
CA HIS A 96 -1.60 1.76 5.97
C HIS A 96 -0.07 1.76 5.80
N LEU A 97 0.43 1.38 4.63
CA LEU A 97 1.85 1.45 4.31
C LEU A 97 2.40 2.87 4.42
N ALA A 98 1.68 3.85 3.86
CA ALA A 98 2.07 5.25 3.92
C ALA A 98 2.09 5.76 5.36
N TRP A 99 1.10 5.42 6.18
CA TRP A 99 1.04 5.82 7.59
C TRP A 99 2.13 5.16 8.42
N CYS A 100 2.42 3.87 8.19
CA CYS A 100 3.53 3.18 8.85
C CYS A 100 4.87 3.80 8.48
N ALA A 101 5.09 4.13 7.21
CA ALA A 101 6.31 4.78 6.74
C ALA A 101 6.46 6.19 7.35
N GLN A 102 5.38 6.94 7.45
CA GLN A 102 5.37 8.25 8.12
C GLN A 102 5.77 8.11 9.59
N ARG A 103 5.19 7.15 10.32
CA ARG A 103 5.54 6.94 11.73
C ARG A 103 6.97 6.49 11.91
N LEU A 104 7.49 5.62 11.03
CA LEU A 104 8.90 5.24 11.04
C LEU A 104 9.83 6.43 10.87
N SER A 105 9.51 7.34 9.94
CA SER A 105 10.25 8.58 9.75
C SER A 105 10.23 9.45 11.00
N GLU A 106 9.07 9.63 11.64
CA GLU A 106 8.93 10.38 12.91
C GLU A 106 9.76 9.76 14.05
N LEU A 107 9.92 8.44 14.03
CA LEU A 107 10.74 7.69 15.00
C LEU A 107 12.23 7.66 14.61
N GLY A 108 12.63 8.35 13.54
CA GLY A 108 14.02 8.38 13.06
C GLY A 108 14.48 7.06 12.45
N SER A 109 13.58 6.28 11.87
CA SER A 109 13.85 4.98 11.29
C SER A 109 13.34 4.88 9.85
N GLN A 110 13.52 3.73 9.22
CA GLN A 110 13.12 3.46 7.84
C GLN A 110 12.45 2.08 7.72
N PRO A 111 11.63 1.84 6.66
CA PRO A 111 11.10 0.53 6.35
C PRO A 111 12.20 -0.53 6.17
N SER A 112 11.84 -1.79 6.37
CA SER A 112 12.78 -2.89 6.20
C SER A 112 13.25 -3.00 4.75
N PHE A 113 14.56 -3.21 4.54
CA PHE A 113 15.13 -3.47 3.22
C PHE A 113 14.71 -4.82 2.62
N LEU A 114 14.09 -5.70 3.41
CA LEU A 114 13.56 -6.98 2.95
C LEU A 114 12.22 -6.86 2.20
N ASN A 115 11.55 -5.71 2.27
CA ASN A 115 10.27 -5.50 1.58
C ASN A 115 10.27 -5.89 0.10
N PRO A 116 11.32 -5.61 -0.71
CA PRO A 116 11.37 -6.02 -2.10
C PRO A 116 11.25 -7.53 -2.32
N LEU A 117 11.73 -8.37 -1.39
CA LEU A 117 11.69 -9.83 -1.49
C LEU A 117 10.26 -10.37 -1.42
N PHE A 118 9.37 -9.72 -0.68
CA PHE A 118 7.95 -10.12 -0.58
C PHE A 118 7.15 -9.83 -1.84
N TYR A 119 7.59 -8.86 -2.64
CA TYR A 119 6.97 -8.52 -3.91
C TYR A 119 7.52 -9.31 -5.10
N ALA A 120 8.77 -9.75 -5.02
CA ALA A 120 9.44 -10.50 -6.08
C ALA A 120 9.07 -12.01 -6.10
N GLY A 121 8.48 -12.50 -5.01
CA GLY A 121 8.08 -13.91 -4.84
C GLY A 121 6.85 -14.33 -5.63
#